data_f23a0d1aa1e20eb5e217230f93ca8eae
#
_entry.id   f23a0d1aa1e20eb5e217230f93ca8eae
#
_cell.length_a   1.000
_cell.length_b   1.000
_cell.length_c   1.000
_cell.angle_alpha   90.00
_cell.angle_beta   90.00
_cell.angle_gamma   90.00
#
_symmetry.space_group_name_H-M   'P 1'
#
loop_
_entity.id
_entity.type
_entity.pdbx_description
1 polymer ?
#
loop_
_entity_poly.entity_id
_entity_poly.type
_entity_poly.pdbx_seq_one_letter_code
_entity_poly.pdbx_strand_id
1 'polypeptide(L)'
;MRTDKSFFSNIDWTLVFIYLSMLFFGWLNIYAANFDEGGFNLFTMRQEPGKQLFWIATSAVWVAIILIMDGKFYTTFSYVIYSIMMLLLIGVVLFGKEIGGARSWYALGNFSMQPSEFAKIGTLLALSKYLSQLNMNLQEVGNQLKAFAILTLPILLIMLQPDAGSAIVFASLFLVLYREGINGVYLVVLGLAIALFISTLKFDQNITMLVVALFSGLYAYLLKKNKEKCSRNL
;
A
#
# COMPACT_ATOMS: atom_id res chain seq x y z
N MET A 1 -34.38 -1.31 -17.46
CA MET A 1 -34.57 0.12 -17.17
C MET A 1 -33.60 0.53 -16.06
N ARG A 2 -32.50 1.17 -16.42
CA ARG A 2 -31.59 1.80 -15.45
C ARG A 2 -32.29 3.07 -15.02
N THR A 3 -32.86 3.11 -13.82
CA THR A 3 -33.36 4.35 -13.26
C THR A 3 -32.17 5.30 -13.14
N ASP A 4 -32.28 6.45 -13.79
CA ASP A 4 -31.35 7.58 -13.66
C ASP A 4 -31.40 8.11 -12.22
N LYS A 5 -30.81 7.34 -11.30
CA LYS A 5 -30.55 7.86 -9.96
C LYS A 5 -29.45 8.88 -10.12
N SER A 6 -29.75 10.11 -9.75
CA SER A 6 -28.79 11.22 -9.72
C SER A 6 -27.47 10.73 -9.10
N PHE A 7 -26.34 11.04 -9.72
CA PHE A 7 -24.99 10.72 -9.23
C PHE A 7 -24.84 11.03 -7.75
N PHE A 8 -25.41 12.12 -7.29
CA PHE A 8 -25.40 12.59 -5.89
C PHE A 8 -26.23 11.74 -4.93
N SER A 9 -27.18 10.93 -5.38
CA SER A 9 -28.03 10.11 -4.52
C SER A 9 -27.31 8.86 -3.98
N ASN A 10 -26.17 8.48 -4.59
CA ASN A 10 -25.38 7.31 -4.19
C ASN A 10 -24.14 7.69 -3.36
N ILE A 11 -23.97 8.97 -3.01
CA ILE A 11 -22.87 9.47 -2.20
C ILE A 11 -23.26 9.39 -0.72
N ASP A 12 -22.42 8.75 0.08
CA ASP A 12 -22.52 8.81 1.54
C ASP A 12 -21.99 10.16 2.05
N TRP A 13 -22.91 11.09 2.25
CA TRP A 13 -22.57 12.44 2.71
C TRP A 13 -21.93 12.46 4.09
N THR A 14 -22.19 11.45 4.95
CA THR A 14 -21.55 11.33 6.26
C THR A 14 -20.06 11.10 6.12
N LEU A 15 -19.65 10.18 5.22
CA LEU A 15 -18.24 9.93 4.91
C LEU A 15 -17.56 11.16 4.31
N VAL A 16 -18.25 11.85 3.39
CA VAL A 16 -17.73 13.10 2.79
C VAL A 16 -17.48 14.16 3.87
N PHE A 17 -18.45 14.34 4.79
CA PHE A 17 -18.32 15.32 5.88
C PHE A 17 -17.15 14.98 6.81
N ILE A 18 -17.02 13.71 7.22
CA ILE A 18 -15.92 13.24 8.07
C ILE A 18 -14.58 13.48 7.36
N TYR A 19 -14.47 13.13 6.07
CA TYR A 19 -13.26 13.34 5.28
C TYR A 19 -12.86 14.82 5.21
N LEU A 20 -13.80 15.71 4.87
CA LEU A 20 -13.54 17.14 4.80
C LEU A 20 -13.15 17.72 6.17
N SER A 21 -13.78 17.24 7.24
CA SER A 21 -13.42 17.64 8.60
C SER A 21 -11.98 17.24 8.94
N MET A 22 -11.58 16.01 8.61
CA MET A 22 -10.19 15.55 8.80
C MET A 22 -9.18 16.37 7.99
N LEU A 23 -9.51 16.72 6.75
CA LEU A 23 -8.66 17.59 5.92
C LEU A 23 -8.50 18.97 6.55
N PHE A 24 -9.60 19.56 7.02
CA PHE A 24 -9.58 20.87 7.65
C PHE A 24 -8.77 20.89 8.95
N PHE A 25 -8.99 19.92 9.84
CA PHE A 25 -8.20 19.79 11.06
C PHE A 25 -6.72 19.49 10.79
N GLY A 26 -6.42 18.65 9.79
CA GLY A 26 -5.06 18.38 9.37
C GLY A 26 -4.34 19.65 8.88
N TRP A 27 -5.02 20.44 8.06
CA TRP A 27 -4.51 21.72 7.60
C TRP A 27 -4.30 22.72 8.75
N LEU A 28 -5.26 22.82 9.70
CA LEU A 28 -5.11 23.67 10.89
C LEU A 28 -3.90 23.30 11.73
N ASN A 29 -3.62 22.00 11.91
CA ASN A 29 -2.44 21.54 12.65
C ASN A 29 -1.15 21.96 11.96
N ILE A 30 -1.07 21.81 10.62
CA ILE A 30 0.09 22.26 9.84
C ILE A 30 0.25 23.79 9.95
N TYR A 31 -0.87 24.51 9.87
CA TYR A 31 -0.89 25.96 10.04
C TYR A 31 -0.35 26.38 11.42
N ALA A 32 -0.88 25.78 12.50
CA ALA A 32 -0.49 26.09 13.86
C ALA A 32 0.99 25.77 14.15
N ALA A 33 1.49 24.65 13.60
CA ALA A 33 2.89 24.23 13.77
C ALA A 33 3.90 25.14 13.04
N ASN A 34 3.47 25.85 12.00
CA ASN A 34 4.31 26.74 11.18
C ASN A 34 3.96 28.21 11.38
N PHE A 35 3.19 28.53 12.43
CA PHE A 35 2.82 29.92 12.73
C PHE A 35 4.04 30.69 13.23
N ASP A 36 4.42 31.72 12.48
CA ASP A 36 5.53 32.63 12.83
C ASP A 36 4.99 34.05 12.94
N GLU A 37 5.44 34.82 13.94
CA GLU A 37 4.95 36.19 14.22
C GLU A 37 5.28 37.20 13.10
N GLY A 38 6.11 36.81 12.12
CA GLY A 38 6.57 37.64 11.01
C GLY A 38 5.58 37.90 9.86
N GLY A 39 4.36 37.42 9.95
CA GLY A 39 3.34 37.59 8.91
C GLY A 39 3.20 36.35 7.98
N PHE A 40 1.96 35.87 7.88
CA PHE A 40 1.63 34.65 7.16
C PHE A 40 0.81 34.91 5.90
N ASN A 41 1.31 34.44 4.75
CA ASN A 41 0.59 34.48 3.48
C ASN A 41 0.06 33.07 3.15
N LEU A 42 -1.25 32.85 3.35
CA LEU A 42 -1.97 31.60 3.11
C LEU A 42 -1.77 31.01 1.70
N PHE A 43 -1.51 31.86 0.70
CA PHE A 43 -1.41 31.47 -0.69
C PHE A 43 0.03 31.36 -1.20
N THR A 44 1.02 31.42 -0.32
CA THR A 44 2.42 31.36 -0.73
C THR A 44 2.91 29.92 -0.74
N MET A 45 3.33 29.42 -1.91
CA MET A 45 3.97 28.11 -2.11
C MET A 45 5.33 27.96 -1.39
N ARG A 46 5.80 28.99 -0.70
CA ARG A 46 7.05 28.94 0.08
C ARG A 46 6.86 28.36 1.48
N GLN A 47 5.63 28.41 2.01
CA GLN A 47 5.30 27.93 3.35
C GLN A 47 4.49 26.63 3.29
N GLU A 48 4.69 25.73 4.24
CA GLU A 48 4.06 24.41 4.24
C GLU A 48 2.51 24.44 4.21
N PRO A 49 1.83 25.34 4.94
CA PRO A 49 0.37 25.42 4.88
C PRO A 49 -0.19 25.85 3.51
N GLY A 50 0.53 26.71 2.78
CA GLY A 50 0.15 27.09 1.41
C GLY A 50 0.33 25.95 0.42
N LYS A 51 1.43 25.20 0.53
CA LYS A 51 1.65 23.97 -0.25
C LYS A 51 0.52 22.95 0.02
N GLN A 52 0.13 22.80 1.28
CA GLN A 52 -0.93 21.86 1.65
C GLN A 52 -2.30 22.22 1.02
N LEU A 53 -2.66 23.51 1.00
CA LEU A 53 -3.88 23.96 0.31
C LEU A 53 -3.85 23.65 -1.19
N PHE A 54 -2.69 23.86 -1.83
CA PHE A 54 -2.52 23.50 -3.24
C PHE A 54 -2.71 21.99 -3.47
N TRP A 55 -2.15 21.15 -2.60
CA TRP A 55 -2.32 19.70 -2.71
C TRP A 55 -3.76 19.25 -2.43
N ILE A 56 -4.46 19.89 -1.50
CA ILE A 56 -5.89 19.64 -1.24
C ILE A 56 -6.72 19.99 -2.49
N ALA A 57 -6.48 21.15 -3.10
CA ALA A 57 -7.18 21.55 -4.33
C ALA A 57 -6.90 20.59 -5.49
N THR A 58 -5.64 20.21 -5.67
CA THR A 58 -5.23 19.24 -6.70
C THR A 58 -5.85 17.87 -6.47
N SER A 59 -5.90 17.40 -5.21
CA SER A 59 -6.53 16.13 -4.88
C SER A 59 -8.04 16.13 -5.15
N ALA A 60 -8.73 17.24 -4.93
CA ALA A 60 -10.15 17.37 -5.26
C ALA A 60 -10.40 17.20 -6.77
N VAL A 61 -9.52 17.73 -7.63
CA VAL A 61 -9.59 17.53 -9.09
C VAL A 61 -9.40 16.06 -9.44
N TRP A 62 -8.41 15.38 -8.83
CA TRP A 62 -8.19 13.95 -9.07
C TRP A 62 -9.37 13.09 -8.60
N VAL A 63 -9.96 13.40 -7.45
CA VAL A 63 -11.17 12.71 -6.95
C VAL A 63 -12.31 12.88 -7.96
N ALA A 64 -12.53 14.08 -8.49
CA ALA A 64 -13.56 14.32 -9.49
C ALA A 64 -13.31 13.50 -10.76
N ILE A 65 -12.08 13.47 -11.28
CA ILE A 65 -11.70 12.67 -12.45
C ILE A 65 -11.98 11.17 -12.19
N ILE A 66 -11.55 10.64 -11.05
CA ILE A 66 -11.71 9.23 -10.68
C ILE A 66 -13.20 8.85 -10.59
N LEU A 67 -14.04 9.73 -10.03
CA LEU A 67 -15.47 9.49 -9.90
C LEU A 67 -16.23 9.54 -11.22
N ILE A 68 -15.76 10.32 -12.20
CA ILE A 68 -16.36 10.42 -13.54
C ILE A 68 -15.99 9.21 -14.41
N MET A 69 -14.82 8.62 -14.17
CA MET A 69 -14.34 7.49 -14.98
C MET A 69 -15.14 6.22 -14.73
N ASP A 70 -15.50 5.51 -15.79
CA ASP A 70 -16.19 4.22 -15.69
C ASP A 70 -15.28 3.15 -15.04
N GLY A 71 -15.85 2.35 -14.14
CA GLY A 71 -15.15 1.21 -13.52
C GLY A 71 -14.54 0.23 -14.53
N LYS A 72 -15.14 0.09 -15.72
CA LYS A 72 -14.60 -0.72 -16.82
C LYS A 72 -13.23 -0.25 -17.30
N PHE A 73 -12.95 1.05 -17.24
CA PHE A 73 -11.64 1.59 -17.58
C PHE A 73 -10.56 0.98 -16.69
N TYR A 74 -10.78 0.99 -15.37
CA TYR A 74 -9.80 0.46 -14.41
C TYR A 74 -9.59 -1.04 -14.59
N THR A 75 -10.65 -1.81 -14.83
CA THR A 75 -10.53 -3.25 -15.05
C THR A 75 -9.83 -3.58 -16.37
N THR A 76 -10.06 -2.80 -17.42
CA THR A 76 -9.41 -3.02 -18.74
C THR A 76 -7.93 -2.71 -18.67
N PHE A 77 -7.57 -1.54 -18.11
CA PHE A 77 -6.20 -1.05 -18.12
C PHE A 77 -5.37 -1.44 -16.89
N SER A 78 -5.89 -2.25 -15.97
CA SER A 78 -5.21 -2.59 -14.71
C SER A 78 -3.79 -3.14 -14.89
N TYR A 79 -3.54 -4.04 -15.84
CA TYR A 79 -2.18 -4.56 -16.10
C TYR A 79 -1.27 -3.54 -16.77
N VAL A 80 -1.81 -2.67 -17.62
CA VAL A 80 -1.05 -1.57 -18.24
C VAL A 80 -0.62 -0.57 -17.17
N ILE A 81 -1.56 -0.16 -16.29
CA ILE A 81 -1.26 0.72 -15.16
C ILE A 81 -0.20 0.10 -14.25
N TYR A 82 -0.36 -1.18 -13.90
CA TYR A 82 0.62 -1.91 -13.10
C TYR A 82 2.01 -1.90 -13.75
N SER A 83 2.10 -2.21 -15.05
CA SER A 83 3.36 -2.24 -15.77
C SER A 83 4.05 -0.88 -15.80
N ILE A 84 3.29 0.20 -16.01
CA ILE A 84 3.81 1.57 -15.96
C ILE A 84 4.36 1.88 -14.55
N MET A 85 3.65 1.50 -13.49
CA MET A 85 4.11 1.72 -12.12
C MET A 85 5.37 0.91 -11.80
N MET A 86 5.49 -0.32 -12.31
CA MET A 86 6.72 -1.11 -12.17
C MET A 86 7.90 -0.45 -12.89
N LEU A 87 7.69 0.07 -14.09
CA LEU A 87 8.72 0.83 -14.82
C LEU A 87 9.14 2.09 -14.06
N LEU A 88 8.21 2.81 -13.44
CA LEU A 88 8.53 3.97 -12.60
C LEU A 88 9.33 3.55 -11.35
N LEU A 89 9.00 2.43 -10.71
CA LEU A 89 9.77 1.91 -9.58
C LEU A 89 11.19 1.50 -10.00
N ILE A 90 11.36 0.86 -11.14
CA ILE A 90 12.68 0.53 -11.67
C ILE A 90 13.47 1.81 -11.99
N GLY A 91 12.82 2.79 -12.62
CA GLY A 91 13.45 4.06 -12.96
C GLY A 91 13.92 4.83 -11.72
N VAL A 92 13.17 4.82 -10.61
CA VAL A 92 13.59 5.53 -9.40
C VAL A 92 14.76 4.84 -8.69
N VAL A 93 14.90 3.51 -8.80
CA VAL A 93 16.12 2.80 -8.34
C VAL A 93 17.37 3.32 -9.07
N LEU A 94 17.25 3.62 -10.37
CA LEU A 94 18.37 4.04 -11.22
C LEU A 94 18.64 5.56 -11.11
N PHE A 95 17.58 6.38 -11.12
CA PHE A 95 17.66 7.84 -11.27
C PHE A 95 17.06 8.61 -10.08
N GLY A 96 16.61 7.92 -9.04
CA GLY A 96 15.98 8.54 -7.88
C GLY A 96 16.94 9.36 -7.04
N LYS A 97 16.38 10.39 -6.39
CA LYS A 97 17.06 11.20 -5.38
C LYS A 97 16.88 10.56 -4.01
N GLU A 98 17.93 10.59 -3.21
CA GLU A 98 17.89 10.16 -1.83
C GLU A 98 17.29 11.26 -0.95
N ILE A 99 16.21 10.91 -0.24
CA ILE A 99 15.56 11.78 0.73
C ILE A 99 15.25 10.93 1.96
N GLY A 100 15.74 11.35 3.12
CA GLY A 100 15.51 10.62 4.37
C GLY A 100 16.16 9.23 4.43
N GLY A 101 17.27 9.02 3.70
CA GLY A 101 17.99 7.74 3.67
C GLY A 101 17.46 6.71 2.67
N ALA A 102 16.39 7.04 1.92
CA ALA A 102 15.84 6.18 0.89
C ALA A 102 15.90 6.84 -0.50
N ARG A 103 16.39 6.09 -1.51
CA ARG A 103 16.41 6.55 -2.91
C ARG A 103 15.10 6.21 -3.60
N SER A 104 14.01 6.85 -3.15
CA SER A 104 12.64 6.51 -3.55
C SER A 104 11.86 7.67 -4.20
N TRP A 105 12.54 8.81 -4.48
CA TRP A 105 11.89 10.03 -4.93
C TRP A 105 12.39 10.50 -6.29
N TYR A 106 11.46 10.85 -7.17
CA TYR A 106 11.75 11.74 -8.30
C TYR A 106 11.61 13.18 -7.82
N ALA A 107 12.70 13.96 -7.85
CA ALA A 107 12.71 15.36 -7.46
C ALA A 107 12.99 16.24 -8.67
N LEU A 108 12.03 17.10 -9.01
CA LEU A 108 12.08 18.09 -10.08
C LEU A 108 11.86 19.47 -9.45
N GLY A 109 12.96 20.16 -9.12
CA GLY A 109 12.90 21.45 -8.42
C GLY A 109 12.23 21.30 -7.04
N ASN A 110 11.15 22.05 -6.83
CA ASN A 110 10.36 22.03 -5.58
C ASN A 110 9.29 20.90 -5.54
N PHE A 111 9.17 20.13 -6.62
CA PHE A 111 8.22 19.03 -6.73
C PHE A 111 8.94 17.71 -6.50
N SER A 112 8.43 16.89 -5.58
CA SER A 112 8.91 15.54 -5.35
C SER A 112 7.75 14.55 -5.43
N MET A 113 7.97 13.43 -6.14
CA MET A 113 6.99 12.36 -6.32
C MET A 113 7.63 11.04 -5.90
N GLN A 114 6.90 10.27 -5.09
CA GLN A 114 7.32 8.94 -4.69
C GLN A 114 6.53 7.88 -5.48
N PRO A 115 7.15 7.14 -6.41
CA PRO A 115 6.47 6.17 -7.25
C PRO A 115 5.81 5.03 -6.48
N SER A 116 6.31 4.66 -5.30
CA SER A 116 5.72 3.62 -4.46
C SER A 116 4.29 3.94 -4.02
N GLU A 117 3.93 5.23 -3.86
CA GLU A 117 2.57 5.65 -3.54
C GLU A 117 1.57 5.30 -4.67
N PHE A 118 1.98 5.54 -5.90
CA PHE A 118 1.17 5.23 -7.08
C PHE A 118 1.18 3.72 -7.40
N ALA A 119 2.31 3.05 -7.14
CA ALA A 119 2.44 1.62 -7.36
C ALA A 119 1.48 0.80 -6.49
N LYS A 120 1.08 1.29 -5.31
CA LYS A 120 0.03 0.66 -4.49
C LYS A 120 -1.28 0.53 -5.27
N ILE A 121 -1.70 1.58 -5.95
CA ILE A 121 -2.93 1.59 -6.76
C ILE A 121 -2.81 0.61 -7.92
N GLY A 122 -1.69 0.66 -8.67
CA GLY A 122 -1.45 -0.26 -9.79
C GLY A 122 -1.46 -1.73 -9.36
N THR A 123 -0.82 -2.04 -8.24
CA THR A 123 -0.77 -3.40 -7.66
C THR A 123 -2.15 -3.88 -7.22
N LEU A 124 -2.93 -3.03 -6.54
CA LEU A 124 -4.30 -3.34 -6.15
C LEU A 124 -5.19 -3.63 -7.35
N LEU A 125 -5.12 -2.80 -8.40
CA LEU A 125 -5.89 -3.00 -9.62
C LEU A 125 -5.53 -4.31 -10.33
N ALA A 126 -4.23 -4.59 -10.48
CA ALA A 126 -3.75 -5.81 -11.13
C ALA A 126 -4.14 -7.06 -10.33
N LEU A 127 -3.96 -7.03 -9.01
CA LEU A 127 -4.31 -8.13 -8.12
C LEU A 127 -5.82 -8.37 -8.13
N SER A 128 -6.65 -7.33 -8.00
CA SER A 128 -8.10 -7.43 -8.03
C SER A 128 -8.60 -7.99 -9.36
N LYS A 129 -8.05 -7.54 -10.48
CA LYS A 129 -8.39 -8.10 -11.81
C LYS A 129 -7.99 -9.57 -11.92
N TYR A 130 -6.82 -9.94 -11.40
CA TYR A 130 -6.37 -11.33 -11.41
C TYR A 130 -7.31 -12.22 -10.60
N LEU A 131 -7.67 -11.80 -9.39
CA LEU A 131 -8.53 -12.55 -8.47
C LEU A 131 -10.01 -12.62 -8.95
N SER A 132 -10.46 -11.66 -9.76
CA SER A 132 -11.84 -11.61 -10.28
C SER A 132 -12.06 -12.50 -11.52
N GLN A 133 -11.07 -13.27 -11.98
CA GLN A 133 -11.22 -14.17 -13.12
C GLN A 133 -12.18 -15.32 -12.80
N LEU A 134 -12.98 -15.71 -13.79
CA LEU A 134 -13.87 -16.87 -13.68
C LEU A 134 -13.07 -18.14 -13.39
N ASN A 135 -13.56 -18.96 -12.45
CA ASN A 135 -12.91 -20.20 -12.00
C ASN A 135 -11.54 -20.02 -11.36
N MET A 136 -11.24 -18.83 -10.80
CA MET A 136 -10.02 -18.61 -10.04
C MET A 136 -10.02 -19.47 -8.77
N ASN A 137 -9.05 -20.38 -8.68
CA ASN A 137 -8.83 -21.21 -7.50
C ASN A 137 -7.42 -20.96 -6.95
N LEU A 138 -7.34 -20.29 -5.81
CA LEU A 138 -6.07 -20.04 -5.13
C LEU A 138 -5.52 -21.27 -4.37
N GLN A 139 -6.19 -22.42 -4.41
CA GLN A 139 -5.62 -23.68 -3.93
C GLN A 139 -4.60 -24.25 -4.93
N GLU A 140 -4.66 -23.87 -6.19
CA GLU A 140 -3.71 -24.28 -7.22
C GLU A 140 -2.40 -23.49 -7.11
N VAL A 141 -1.29 -24.21 -7.06
CA VAL A 141 0.07 -23.64 -6.93
C VAL A 141 0.38 -22.63 -8.05
N GLY A 142 -0.05 -22.91 -9.28
CA GLY A 142 0.16 -22.01 -10.42
C GLY A 142 -0.51 -20.65 -10.25
N ASN A 143 -1.73 -20.63 -9.69
CA ASN A 143 -2.48 -19.41 -9.43
C ASN A 143 -1.91 -18.64 -8.22
N GLN A 144 -1.44 -19.36 -7.19
CA GLN A 144 -0.72 -18.76 -6.07
C GLN A 144 0.54 -18.04 -6.53
N LEU A 145 1.36 -18.69 -7.35
CA LEU A 145 2.62 -18.11 -7.84
C LEU A 145 2.39 -16.83 -8.64
N LYS A 146 1.36 -16.77 -9.48
CA LYS A 146 1.01 -15.55 -10.24
C LYS A 146 0.54 -14.43 -9.32
N ALA A 147 -0.34 -14.73 -8.34
CA ALA A 147 -0.78 -13.75 -7.35
C ALA A 147 0.38 -13.21 -6.51
N PHE A 148 1.27 -14.11 -6.06
CA PHE A 148 2.48 -13.73 -5.34
C PHE A 148 3.44 -12.90 -6.21
N ALA A 149 3.61 -13.24 -7.49
CA ALA A 149 4.47 -12.46 -8.38
C ALA A 149 3.99 -11.02 -8.54
N ILE A 150 2.67 -10.81 -8.72
CA ILE A 150 2.07 -9.47 -8.79
C ILE A 150 2.36 -8.67 -7.52
N LEU A 151 2.34 -9.31 -6.36
CA LEU A 151 2.51 -8.65 -5.08
C LEU A 151 3.97 -8.48 -4.67
N THR A 152 4.80 -9.48 -4.93
CA THR A 152 6.21 -9.51 -4.48
C THR A 152 7.09 -8.62 -5.35
N LEU A 153 6.79 -8.49 -6.64
CA LEU A 153 7.60 -7.67 -7.54
C LEU A 153 7.75 -6.22 -7.07
N PRO A 154 6.65 -5.46 -6.76
CA PRO A 154 6.80 -4.11 -6.23
C PRO A 154 7.50 -4.09 -4.86
N ILE A 155 7.26 -5.08 -3.98
CA ILE A 155 7.94 -5.17 -2.68
C ILE A 155 9.46 -5.26 -2.88
N LEU A 156 9.93 -6.14 -3.76
CA LEU A 156 11.35 -6.28 -4.05
C LEU A 156 11.97 -5.00 -4.60
N LEU A 157 11.29 -4.34 -5.55
CA LEU A 157 11.76 -3.06 -6.11
C LEU A 157 11.84 -1.96 -5.06
N ILE A 158 10.90 -1.91 -4.12
CA ILE A 158 10.87 -0.95 -3.02
C ILE A 158 11.98 -1.26 -1.99
N MET A 159 12.21 -2.53 -1.70
CA MET A 159 13.31 -2.94 -0.81
C MET A 159 14.69 -2.59 -1.38
N LEU A 160 14.86 -2.59 -2.72
CA LEU A 160 16.08 -2.09 -3.37
C LEU A 160 16.28 -0.57 -3.20
N GLN A 161 15.25 0.18 -2.78
CA GLN A 161 15.28 1.62 -2.52
C GLN A 161 15.53 1.96 -1.04
N PRO A 162 15.95 1.05 -0.17
CA PRO A 162 15.86 0.96 1.29
C PRO A 162 14.62 1.62 1.93
N ASP A 163 13.43 1.44 1.31
CA ASP A 163 12.16 1.99 1.81
C ASP A 163 11.30 0.86 2.45
N ALA A 164 11.73 0.41 3.62
CA ALA A 164 11.04 -0.64 4.35
C ALA A 164 9.62 -0.25 4.78
N GLY A 165 9.37 1.03 5.04
CA GLY A 165 8.05 1.54 5.41
C GLY A 165 7.02 1.29 4.32
N SER A 166 7.32 1.68 3.08
CA SER A 166 6.46 1.42 1.93
C SER A 166 6.30 -0.08 1.66
N ALA A 167 7.37 -0.87 1.78
CA ALA A 167 7.32 -2.33 1.57
C ALA A 167 6.34 -3.03 2.52
N ILE A 168 6.28 -2.66 3.79
CA ILE A 168 5.34 -3.22 4.78
C ILE A 168 3.89 -2.94 4.38
N VAL A 169 3.60 -1.77 3.81
CA VAL A 169 2.24 -1.45 3.33
C VAL A 169 1.81 -2.42 2.23
N PHE A 170 2.70 -2.74 1.27
CA PHE A 170 2.40 -3.76 0.25
C PHE A 170 2.22 -5.16 0.85
N ALA A 171 2.99 -5.49 1.89
CA ALA A 171 2.85 -6.77 2.59
C ALA A 171 1.44 -6.95 3.20
N SER A 172 0.75 -5.86 3.56
CA SER A 172 -0.64 -5.95 4.05
C SER A 172 -1.61 -6.55 3.03
N LEU A 173 -1.31 -6.47 1.72
CA LEU A 173 -2.13 -7.06 0.67
C LEU A 173 -2.17 -8.60 0.69
N PHE A 174 -1.24 -9.25 1.41
CA PHE A 174 -1.34 -10.69 1.69
C PHE A 174 -2.58 -11.05 2.50
N LEU A 175 -3.14 -10.12 3.28
CA LEU A 175 -4.42 -10.31 3.97
C LEU A 175 -5.58 -10.49 2.99
N VAL A 176 -5.53 -9.81 1.84
CA VAL A 176 -6.51 -10.00 0.76
C VAL A 176 -6.41 -11.41 0.18
N LEU A 177 -5.18 -11.87 -0.10
CA LEU A 177 -4.97 -13.24 -0.60
C LEU A 177 -5.43 -14.30 0.39
N TYR A 178 -5.23 -14.07 1.69
CA TYR A 178 -5.74 -14.96 2.74
C TYR A 178 -7.27 -15.01 2.75
N ARG A 179 -7.93 -13.86 2.62
CA ARG A 179 -9.39 -13.78 2.53
C ARG A 179 -9.92 -14.52 1.30
N GLU A 180 -9.19 -14.49 0.19
CA GLU A 180 -9.53 -15.18 -1.06
C GLU A 180 -9.16 -16.68 -1.06
N GLY A 181 -8.67 -17.23 0.06
CA GLY A 181 -8.53 -18.68 0.28
C GLY A 181 -7.11 -19.23 0.25
N ILE A 182 -6.08 -18.39 0.31
CA ILE A 182 -4.70 -18.86 0.53
C ILE A 182 -4.55 -19.40 1.96
N ASN A 183 -3.71 -20.43 2.10
CA ASN A 183 -3.43 -21.03 3.40
C ASN A 183 -2.84 -20.01 4.39
N GLY A 184 -3.40 -19.94 5.61
CA GLY A 184 -2.97 -19.03 6.67
C GLY A 184 -1.51 -19.17 7.09
N VAL A 185 -0.85 -20.27 6.76
CA VAL A 185 0.59 -20.46 6.98
C VAL A 185 1.42 -19.35 6.34
N TYR A 186 1.05 -18.87 5.15
CA TYR A 186 1.75 -17.77 4.48
C TYR A 186 1.68 -16.45 5.26
N LEU A 187 0.54 -16.15 5.92
CA LEU A 187 0.42 -14.97 6.80
C LEU A 187 1.29 -15.10 8.04
N VAL A 188 1.34 -16.29 8.63
CA VAL A 188 2.20 -16.55 9.79
C VAL A 188 3.66 -16.32 9.39
N VAL A 189 4.11 -16.92 8.28
CA VAL A 189 5.49 -16.73 7.77
C VAL A 189 5.78 -15.27 7.49
N LEU A 190 4.87 -14.53 6.85
CA LEU A 190 5.04 -13.10 6.58
C LEU A 190 5.11 -12.29 7.88
N GLY A 191 4.20 -12.55 8.83
CA GLY A 191 4.19 -11.89 10.14
C GLY A 191 5.49 -12.12 10.91
N LEU A 192 6.02 -13.34 10.83
CA LEU A 192 7.32 -13.71 11.37
C LEU A 192 8.46 -12.93 10.73
N ALA A 193 8.48 -12.86 9.39
CA ALA A 193 9.51 -12.13 8.66
C ALA A 193 9.52 -10.65 9.03
N ILE A 194 8.33 -10.02 9.13
CA ILE A 194 8.19 -8.61 9.55
C ILE A 194 8.64 -8.43 11.00
N ALA A 195 8.23 -9.31 11.91
CA ALA A 195 8.62 -9.23 13.31
C ALA A 195 10.14 -9.37 13.49
N LEU A 196 10.76 -10.31 12.75
CA LEU A 196 12.21 -10.48 12.73
C LEU A 196 12.91 -9.23 12.18
N PHE A 197 12.42 -8.69 11.08
CA PHE A 197 12.97 -7.48 10.49
C PHE A 197 12.94 -6.29 11.47
N ILE A 198 11.80 -6.06 12.14
CA ILE A 198 11.67 -4.98 13.14
C ILE A 198 12.58 -5.26 14.36
N SER A 199 12.68 -6.51 14.77
CA SER A 199 13.52 -6.93 15.88
C SER A 199 15.00 -6.64 15.61
N THR A 200 15.49 -6.93 14.40
CA THR A 200 16.89 -6.65 14.02
C THR A 200 17.22 -5.17 13.96
N LEU A 201 16.22 -4.30 13.72
CA LEU A 201 16.43 -2.84 13.68
C LEU A 201 16.44 -2.19 15.07
N LYS A 202 15.74 -2.77 16.06
CA LYS A 202 15.51 -2.13 17.37
C LYS A 202 16.21 -2.80 18.55
N PHE A 203 16.51 -4.09 18.45
CA PHE A 203 16.93 -4.87 19.60
C PHE A 203 18.31 -5.48 19.40
N ASP A 204 18.95 -5.76 20.52
CA ASP A 204 20.24 -6.47 20.58
C ASP A 204 20.13 -7.88 19.97
N GLN A 205 21.23 -8.40 19.45
CA GLN A 205 21.30 -9.70 18.77
C GLN A 205 20.70 -10.86 19.61
N ASN A 206 20.82 -10.79 20.94
CA ASN A 206 20.28 -11.80 21.86
C ASN A 206 18.74 -11.84 21.86
N ILE A 207 18.08 -10.67 21.82
CA ILE A 207 16.63 -10.58 21.79
C ILE A 207 16.10 -11.08 20.43
N THR A 208 16.80 -10.76 19.37
CA THR A 208 16.47 -11.25 18.01
C THR A 208 16.55 -12.78 17.96
N MET A 209 17.61 -13.40 18.53
CA MET A 209 17.72 -14.85 18.62
C MET A 209 16.58 -15.48 19.43
N LEU A 210 16.18 -14.88 20.53
CA LEU A 210 15.07 -15.37 21.35
C LEU A 210 13.74 -15.33 20.59
N VAL A 211 13.49 -14.26 19.84
CA VAL A 211 12.33 -14.13 18.95
C VAL A 211 12.34 -15.21 17.88
N VAL A 212 13.47 -15.46 17.21
CA VAL A 212 13.62 -16.55 16.22
C VAL A 212 13.32 -17.91 16.83
N ALA A 213 13.86 -18.19 18.04
CA ALA A 213 13.63 -19.46 18.74
C ALA A 213 12.16 -19.66 19.13
N LEU A 214 11.48 -18.64 19.64
CA LEU A 214 10.06 -18.69 19.96
C LEU A 214 9.20 -18.96 18.72
N PHE A 215 9.50 -18.32 17.62
CA PHE A 215 8.74 -18.47 16.40
C PHE A 215 9.00 -19.80 15.69
N SER A 216 10.24 -20.28 15.67
CA SER A 216 10.57 -21.62 15.15
C SER A 216 9.88 -22.72 15.97
N GLY A 217 9.80 -22.56 17.30
CA GLY A 217 9.05 -23.43 18.18
C GLY A 217 7.55 -23.43 17.90
N LEU A 218 6.95 -22.23 17.73
CA LEU A 218 5.54 -22.09 17.38
C LEU A 218 5.22 -22.72 16.02
N TYR A 219 6.07 -22.51 15.02
CA TYR A 219 5.93 -23.12 13.69
C TYR A 219 6.00 -24.64 13.74
N ALA A 220 6.98 -25.19 14.45
CA ALA A 220 7.11 -26.65 14.66
C ALA A 220 5.88 -27.23 15.37
N TYR A 221 5.34 -26.53 16.38
CA TYR A 221 4.12 -26.92 17.07
C TYR A 221 2.90 -26.92 16.15
N LEU A 222 2.72 -25.91 15.32
CA LEU A 222 1.61 -25.81 14.36
C LEU A 222 1.69 -26.92 13.28
N LEU A 223 2.88 -27.24 12.80
CA LEU A 223 3.10 -28.33 11.85
C LEU A 223 2.75 -29.70 12.48
N LYS A 224 3.14 -29.93 13.72
CA LYS A 224 2.82 -31.17 14.46
C LYS A 224 1.30 -31.32 14.64
N LYS A 225 0.61 -30.26 15.05
CA LYS A 225 -0.84 -30.23 15.24
C LYS A 225 -1.61 -30.49 13.94
N ASN A 226 -1.12 -29.95 12.82
CA ASN A 226 -1.75 -30.24 11.50
C ASN A 226 -1.55 -31.69 11.06
N LYS A 227 -0.39 -32.29 11.30
CA LYS A 227 -0.15 -33.72 11.01
C LYS A 227 -1.06 -34.62 11.85
N GLU A 228 -1.24 -34.33 13.12
CA GLU A 228 -2.12 -35.09 14.02
C GLU A 228 -3.61 -34.97 13.63
N LYS A 229 -4.02 -33.82 13.09
CA LYS A 229 -5.38 -33.61 12.60
C LYS A 229 -5.64 -34.37 11.30
N CYS A 230 -4.64 -34.46 10.43
CA CYS A 230 -4.73 -35.23 9.18
C CYS A 230 -4.77 -36.73 9.45
N SER A 231 -4.00 -37.22 10.42
CA SER A 231 -3.97 -38.65 10.83
C SER A 231 -5.23 -39.11 11.57
N ARG A 232 -6.03 -38.21 12.17
CA ARG A 232 -7.29 -38.56 12.86
C ARG A 232 -8.52 -38.60 11.91
N ASN A 233 -8.37 -38.09 10.70
CA ASN A 233 -9.43 -38.03 9.71
C ASN A 233 -9.26 -39.10 8.59
N LEU A 234 -8.27 -39.99 8.72
CA LEU A 234 -8.05 -41.22 7.95
C LEU A 234 -8.39 -42.44 8.81
#